data_cf215308507ab2c1a6997c171ec41019
#
_entry.id   cf215308507ab2c1a6997c171ec41019
#
_cell.length_a   1.000
_cell.length_b   1.000
_cell.length_c   1.000
_cell.angle_alpha   90.00
_cell.angle_beta   90.00
_cell.angle_gamma   90.00
#
_symmetry.space_group_name_H-M   'P 1'
#
loop_
_entity.id
_entity.type
_entity.pdbx_description
1 polymer ?
#
loop_
_entity_poly.entity_id
_entity_poly.type
_entity_poly.pdbx_seq_one_letter_code
_entity_poly.pdbx_strand_id
1 'polypeptide(L)'
;MKNIKVLISLVLLSSVSVFAQFGSLGALDARSASMAKTSNAISQGVFSIGINPANMVNTDDAVNFSTVLPIPNLSLRTGTNFISLNDINYFFTDSTMVLSDADKQRLNSLFSGGGLILANVSLNIFSFELNLGKSIGAFGIGINDVVAGDVTVPQQLSQLATSGNPLGSNYNFDDARINAWWIRDYSFSYARELPTGFQSLFSSIAAGVTIKYVQGFAFAQSMQTTGNSITTNSANDDITLSTNYSIQSAFSDNFNVKYNYANSPNNSNDSTNSNNKSNFSPFPAPAGTGMGFDFGLNASIGDTWKFALAVTDIGSINWNKNAALTTSTGQYTITDLTQSSQRDSLKDKFKGQSDSVSSFTTSLPTALRIGAAYKFDFGASSFPGTLLLALDINQGFNDQPGNSTKTRVSLGAEWKPMNWIPYIRTGFSFGGLYGFHWAAGLGIDAGVVEFNLGTTDFQDFVAPNSTKYISVSFDSRWKF
;
A
#
# COMPACT_ATOMS: atom_id res chain seq x y z
N MET A 1 31.70 13.00 4.16
CA MET A 1 30.56 13.06 5.09
C MET A 1 29.45 13.99 4.64
N LYS A 2 29.71 15.23 4.17
CA LYS A 2 28.68 16.15 3.68
C LYS A 2 27.85 15.55 2.53
N ASN A 3 28.47 14.81 1.63
CA ASN A 3 27.83 14.20 0.45
C ASN A 3 26.98 12.95 0.78
N ILE A 4 27.25 12.27 1.89
CA ILE A 4 26.49 11.08 2.35
C ILE A 4 25.19 11.52 3.01
N LYS A 5 25.21 12.61 3.79
CA LYS A 5 23.97 13.22 4.34
C LYS A 5 23.04 13.66 3.19
N VAL A 6 23.61 14.22 2.12
CA VAL A 6 22.86 14.60 0.90
C VAL A 6 22.31 13.37 0.18
N LEU A 7 23.06 12.26 0.11
CA LEU A 7 22.58 11.04 -0.56
C LEU A 7 21.43 10.38 0.24
N ILE A 8 21.57 10.28 1.56
CA ILE A 8 20.53 9.74 2.44
C ILE A 8 19.33 10.71 2.51
N SER A 9 19.57 12.03 2.58
CA SER A 9 18.49 13.03 2.50
C SER A 9 17.83 13.05 1.12
N LEU A 10 18.56 12.81 0.01
CA LEU A 10 17.99 12.66 -1.33
C LEU A 10 17.17 11.37 -1.45
N VAL A 11 17.59 10.27 -0.86
CA VAL A 11 16.80 9.02 -0.79
C VAL A 11 15.56 9.22 0.09
N LEU A 12 15.65 9.95 1.19
CA LEU A 12 14.53 10.28 2.06
C LEU A 12 13.62 11.38 1.48
N LEU A 13 14.17 12.35 0.73
CA LEU A 13 13.42 13.46 0.11
C LEU A 13 12.90 13.14 -1.30
N SER A 14 13.54 12.25 -2.05
CA SER A 14 12.99 11.74 -3.31
C SER A 14 11.84 10.75 -3.11
N SER A 15 11.66 10.23 -1.89
CA SER A 15 10.51 9.42 -1.48
C SER A 15 9.27 10.23 -1.11
N VAL A 16 9.26 11.55 -1.25
CA VAL A 16 8.06 12.40 -1.04
C VAL A 16 7.08 12.35 -2.21
N SER A 17 7.15 11.35 -3.06
CA SER A 17 6.00 10.94 -3.88
C SER A 17 5.22 9.92 -3.07
N VAL A 18 4.20 10.39 -2.41
CA VAL A 18 3.26 9.70 -1.51
C VAL A 18 2.63 8.48 -2.20
N PHE A 19 2.72 7.29 -1.57
CA PHE A 19 2.16 6.06 -2.14
C PHE A 19 1.61 5.08 -1.07
N ALA A 20 0.40 4.55 -1.27
CA ALA A 20 -0.46 3.91 -0.29
C ALA A 20 -0.60 2.40 -0.40
N GLN A 21 -0.90 1.65 0.67
CA GLN A 21 -1.03 0.21 0.61
C GLN A 21 -2.11 -0.39 1.52
N PHE A 22 -3.03 -1.13 0.91
CA PHE A 22 -4.01 -1.93 1.65
C PHE A 22 -4.31 -3.20 0.85
N GLY A 23 -3.83 -4.35 1.25
CA GLY A 23 -3.92 -5.63 0.54
C GLY A 23 -5.28 -5.92 -0.08
N SER A 24 -5.51 -5.42 -1.24
CA SER A 24 -6.48 -5.51 -2.32
C SER A 24 -6.92 -4.13 -2.81
N LEU A 25 -7.35 -4.02 -4.07
CA LEU A 25 -7.81 -2.79 -4.72
C LEU A 25 -9.12 -2.21 -4.16
N GLY A 26 -9.60 -2.67 -3.04
CA GLY A 26 -10.75 -2.08 -2.37
C GLY A 26 -10.37 -0.82 -1.60
N ALA A 27 -11.23 0.19 -1.64
CA ALA A 27 -11.10 1.34 -0.77
C ALA A 27 -11.13 0.89 0.69
N LEU A 28 -10.11 1.28 1.46
CA LEU A 28 -10.12 1.09 2.90
C LEU A 28 -10.93 2.23 3.51
N ASP A 29 -12.05 1.90 4.13
CA ASP A 29 -12.81 2.84 4.94
C ASP A 29 -12.18 3.03 6.33
N ALA A 30 -12.47 4.17 6.98
CA ALA A 30 -11.91 4.51 8.29
C ALA A 30 -12.43 3.60 9.41
N ARG A 31 -13.63 3.03 9.25
CA ARG A 31 -14.16 2.02 10.16
C ARG A 31 -13.27 0.77 10.14
N SER A 32 -12.98 0.24 8.95
CA SER A 32 -12.05 -0.89 8.77
C SER A 32 -10.66 -0.57 9.31
N ALA A 33 -10.12 0.62 8.99
CA ALA A 33 -8.82 1.07 9.47
C ALA A 33 -8.75 1.07 11.00
N SER A 34 -9.80 1.59 11.66
CA SER A 34 -9.92 1.65 13.12
C SER A 34 -9.99 0.28 13.80
N MET A 35 -10.38 -0.76 13.06
CA MET A 35 -10.52 -2.13 13.52
C MET A 35 -9.44 -3.05 12.94
N ALA A 36 -8.25 -2.51 12.65
CA ALA A 36 -7.10 -3.22 12.09
C ALA A 36 -7.41 -3.99 10.80
N LYS A 37 -8.29 -3.43 9.95
CA LYS A 37 -8.75 -3.99 8.66
C LYS A 37 -9.65 -5.22 8.80
N THR A 38 -10.38 -5.36 9.89
CA THR A 38 -11.50 -6.31 9.98
C THR A 38 -12.72 -5.70 9.33
N SER A 39 -13.06 -6.17 8.14
CA SER A 39 -14.14 -5.58 7.33
C SER A 39 -14.95 -6.61 6.56
N ASN A 40 -14.41 -7.79 6.31
CA ASN A 40 -15.01 -8.73 5.37
C ASN A 40 -16.43 -9.18 5.78
N ALA A 41 -16.69 -9.37 7.07
CA ALA A 41 -18.02 -9.76 7.57
C ALA A 41 -18.90 -8.57 7.99
N ILE A 42 -18.35 -7.33 8.06
CA ILE A 42 -19.02 -6.20 8.70
C ILE A 42 -19.19 -4.96 7.81
N SER A 43 -18.56 -4.93 6.63
CA SER A 43 -18.78 -3.84 5.67
C SER A 43 -20.25 -3.75 5.25
N GLN A 44 -20.71 -2.54 4.91
CA GLN A 44 -22.10 -2.26 4.57
C GLN A 44 -22.18 -1.21 3.47
N GLY A 45 -23.21 -1.31 2.62
CA GLY A 45 -23.50 -0.31 1.61
C GLY A 45 -22.31 -0.07 0.69
N VAL A 46 -22.02 1.20 0.40
CA VAL A 46 -20.88 1.61 -0.46
C VAL A 46 -19.51 1.10 0.03
N PHE A 47 -19.35 0.86 1.32
CA PHE A 47 -18.09 0.33 1.88
C PHE A 47 -17.86 -1.17 1.62
N SER A 48 -18.84 -1.84 1.01
CA SER A 48 -18.70 -3.24 0.61
C SER A 48 -18.05 -3.41 -0.75
N ILE A 49 -18.06 -2.35 -1.57
CA ILE A 49 -17.46 -2.35 -2.92
C ILE A 49 -15.94 -2.49 -2.77
N GLY A 50 -15.37 -3.52 -3.44
CA GLY A 50 -13.93 -3.84 -3.38
C GLY A 50 -13.47 -4.56 -2.10
N ILE A 51 -14.36 -4.85 -1.14
CA ILE A 51 -14.08 -5.66 0.05
C ILE A 51 -14.80 -7.01 -0.04
N ASN A 52 -16.13 -6.97 -0.02
CA ASN A 52 -16.99 -8.14 -0.20
C ASN A 52 -18.33 -7.68 -0.78
N PRO A 53 -18.54 -7.84 -2.08
CA PRO A 53 -19.75 -7.33 -2.73
C PRO A 53 -21.04 -7.94 -2.15
N ALA A 54 -21.02 -9.16 -1.60
CA ALA A 54 -22.19 -9.75 -0.98
C ALA A 54 -22.76 -8.95 0.20
N ASN A 55 -21.93 -8.11 0.82
CA ASN A 55 -22.35 -7.31 1.98
C ASN A 55 -23.20 -6.07 1.61
N MET A 56 -23.32 -5.73 0.32
CA MET A 56 -24.17 -4.62 -0.11
C MET A 56 -25.65 -4.84 0.25
N VAL A 57 -26.10 -6.08 0.37
CA VAL A 57 -27.47 -6.38 0.84
C VAL A 57 -27.64 -6.30 2.36
N ASN A 58 -26.53 -6.17 3.12
CA ASN A 58 -26.52 -6.03 4.58
C ASN A 58 -26.67 -4.55 4.96
N THR A 59 -27.74 -3.90 4.55
CA THR A 59 -28.05 -2.54 4.98
C THR A 59 -29.01 -2.58 6.17
N ASP A 60 -28.99 -1.53 6.99
CA ASP A 60 -30.09 -1.28 7.90
C ASP A 60 -31.37 -1.13 7.09
N ASP A 61 -32.48 -1.73 7.52
CA ASP A 61 -33.75 -1.86 6.76
C ASP A 61 -34.31 -0.53 6.20
N ALA A 62 -33.83 0.62 6.66
CA ALA A 62 -34.26 1.96 6.26
C ALA A 62 -33.36 2.60 5.17
N VAL A 63 -32.25 1.97 4.77
CA VAL A 63 -31.30 2.56 3.82
C VAL A 63 -31.46 1.89 2.46
N ASN A 64 -32.02 2.63 1.48
CA ASN A 64 -32.15 2.16 0.11
C ASN A 64 -31.05 2.69 -0.82
N PHE A 65 -30.40 3.79 -0.44
CA PHE A 65 -29.35 4.44 -1.21
C PHE A 65 -28.23 4.91 -0.29
N SER A 66 -26.99 4.66 -0.64
CA SER A 66 -25.85 5.22 0.06
C SER A 66 -24.76 5.71 -0.90
N THR A 67 -24.05 6.77 -0.50
CA THR A 67 -22.96 7.38 -1.29
C THR A 67 -21.89 7.96 -0.39
N VAL A 68 -20.68 8.09 -0.93
CA VAL A 68 -19.58 8.80 -0.27
C VAL A 68 -19.59 10.31 -0.55
N LEU A 69 -20.36 10.76 -1.55
CA LEU A 69 -20.44 12.18 -1.88
C LEU A 69 -21.25 12.96 -0.82
N PRO A 70 -20.88 14.22 -0.55
CA PRO A 70 -19.93 15.07 -1.29
C PRO A 70 -18.47 14.98 -0.82
N ILE A 71 -18.15 14.19 0.18
CA ILE A 71 -16.81 14.13 0.78
C ILE A 71 -16.16 12.77 0.44
N PRO A 72 -15.16 12.73 -0.47
CA PRO A 72 -14.45 11.51 -0.79
C PRO A 72 -13.76 10.88 0.43
N ASN A 73 -13.66 9.56 0.45
CA ASN A 73 -13.00 8.85 1.52
C ASN A 73 -11.51 8.78 1.24
N LEU A 74 -10.69 9.05 2.24
CA LEU A 74 -9.23 9.06 2.15
C LEU A 74 -8.62 8.19 3.24
N SER A 75 -7.68 7.37 2.86
CA SER A 75 -6.83 6.65 3.78
C SER A 75 -5.37 6.79 3.36
N LEU A 76 -4.53 7.19 4.30
CA LEU A 76 -3.10 7.41 4.12
C LEU A 76 -2.33 6.59 5.14
N ARG A 77 -1.22 5.97 4.71
CA ARG A 77 -0.25 5.33 5.58
C ARG A 77 1.16 5.43 5.00
N THR A 78 2.12 5.91 5.77
CA THR A 78 3.52 5.99 5.37
C THR A 78 4.45 5.69 6.55
N GLY A 79 5.67 5.29 6.26
CA GLY A 79 6.67 5.04 7.29
C GLY A 79 7.73 4.02 6.91
N THR A 80 8.41 3.52 7.94
CA THR A 80 9.51 2.55 7.81
C THR A 80 9.40 1.48 8.89
N ASN A 81 9.95 0.28 8.64
CA ASN A 81 9.99 -0.76 9.66
C ASN A 81 11.25 -0.70 10.53
N PHE A 82 12.24 0.13 10.19
CA PHE A 82 13.59 0.06 10.76
C PHE A 82 14.01 1.30 11.54
N ILE A 83 13.57 2.51 11.18
CA ILE A 83 13.97 3.76 11.82
C ILE A 83 12.78 4.44 12.48
N SER A 84 12.93 4.87 13.74
CA SER A 84 11.90 5.60 14.47
C SER A 84 12.06 7.12 14.32
N LEU A 85 11.04 7.88 14.71
CA LEU A 85 11.10 9.35 14.76
C LEU A 85 12.25 9.84 15.65
N ASN A 86 12.48 9.16 16.77
CA ASN A 86 13.62 9.48 17.66
C ASN A 86 14.96 9.24 16.97
N ASP A 87 15.10 8.16 16.19
CA ASP A 87 16.32 7.88 15.43
C ASP A 87 16.52 8.90 14.31
N ILE A 88 15.43 9.31 13.62
CA ILE A 88 15.49 10.38 12.61
C ILE A 88 15.98 11.68 13.25
N ASN A 89 15.39 12.06 14.38
CA ASN A 89 15.78 13.26 15.11
C ASN A 89 17.24 13.19 15.58
N TYR A 90 17.68 12.03 16.08
CA TYR A 90 19.04 11.85 16.56
C TYR A 90 20.08 11.91 15.44
N PHE A 91 19.89 11.14 14.35
CA PHE A 91 20.90 10.98 13.32
C PHE A 91 20.88 12.02 12.20
N PHE A 92 19.72 12.67 11.94
CA PHE A 92 19.53 13.43 10.70
C PHE A 92 19.16 14.92 10.91
N THR A 93 18.74 15.34 12.09
CA THR A 93 18.36 16.76 12.32
C THR A 93 19.55 17.65 12.62
N ASP A 94 20.59 17.17 13.33
CA ASP A 94 21.79 17.94 13.59
C ASP A 94 22.80 17.79 12.43
N SER A 95 22.94 18.84 11.62
CA SER A 95 23.88 18.87 10.49
C SER A 95 25.35 18.89 10.90
N THR A 96 25.64 19.19 12.18
CA THR A 96 27.02 19.30 12.74
C THR A 96 27.45 18.02 13.44
N MET A 97 26.56 17.06 13.65
CA MET A 97 26.81 15.82 14.35
C MET A 97 27.91 15.00 13.65
N VAL A 98 28.91 14.61 14.41
CA VAL A 98 29.93 13.63 14.01
C VAL A 98 29.60 12.30 14.69
N LEU A 99 29.34 11.27 13.88
CA LEU A 99 28.97 9.95 14.42
C LEU A 99 30.16 9.30 15.14
N SER A 100 29.98 8.98 16.42
CA SER A 100 30.89 8.10 17.16
C SER A 100 30.82 6.68 16.65
N ASP A 101 31.74 5.81 17.04
CA ASP A 101 31.67 4.39 16.64
C ASP A 101 30.45 3.67 17.24
N ALA A 102 29.99 4.09 18.42
CA ALA A 102 28.75 3.59 18.99
C ALA A 102 27.52 4.02 18.16
N ASP A 103 27.52 5.26 17.65
CA ASP A 103 26.45 5.75 16.76
C ASP A 103 26.40 5.00 15.42
N LYS A 104 27.57 4.73 14.84
CA LYS A 104 27.68 3.92 13.61
C LYS A 104 27.15 2.52 13.83
N GLN A 105 27.52 1.87 14.93
CA GLN A 105 27.02 0.54 15.28
C GLN A 105 25.50 0.56 15.49
N ARG A 106 24.97 1.57 16.22
CA ARG A 106 23.52 1.73 16.42
C ARG A 106 22.81 1.93 15.09
N LEU A 107 23.28 2.82 14.22
CA LEU A 107 22.71 3.07 12.90
C LEU A 107 22.71 1.79 12.05
N ASN A 108 23.80 1.04 12.02
CA ASN A 108 23.89 -0.24 11.29
C ASN A 108 22.91 -1.28 11.85
N SER A 109 22.70 -1.29 13.17
CA SER A 109 21.75 -2.22 13.80
C SER A 109 20.29 -1.94 13.45
N LEU A 110 19.93 -0.68 13.19
CA LEU A 110 18.58 -0.32 12.74
C LEU A 110 18.24 -0.97 11.38
N PHE A 111 19.22 -1.10 10.49
CA PHE A 111 19.05 -1.73 9.18
C PHE A 111 19.20 -3.27 9.23
N SER A 112 19.37 -3.86 10.41
CA SER A 112 19.54 -5.31 10.55
C SER A 112 18.30 -6.06 10.01
N GLY A 113 18.52 -6.88 8.97
CA GLY A 113 17.42 -7.57 8.27
C GLY A 113 16.81 -6.80 7.09
N GLY A 114 17.42 -5.68 6.70
CA GLY A 114 16.92 -4.79 5.64
C GLY A 114 15.91 -3.77 6.13
N GLY A 115 15.93 -2.60 5.52
CA GLY A 115 14.98 -1.51 5.81
C GLY A 115 13.84 -1.46 4.81
N LEU A 116 12.60 -1.57 5.26
CA LEU A 116 11.42 -1.36 4.42
C LEU A 116 10.90 0.07 4.60
N ILE A 117 10.82 0.81 3.52
CA ILE A 117 10.14 2.10 3.44
C ILE A 117 8.85 1.88 2.67
N LEU A 118 7.76 2.38 3.18
CA LEU A 118 6.47 2.27 2.50
C LEU A 118 5.72 3.60 2.50
N ALA A 119 4.91 3.74 1.50
CA ALA A 119 3.97 4.84 1.42
C ALA A 119 2.70 4.39 0.70
N ASN A 120 1.55 4.78 1.23
CA ASN A 120 0.25 4.23 0.88
C ASN A 120 -0.90 5.27 0.89
N VAL A 121 -1.65 5.49 -0.22
CA VAL A 121 -2.89 6.30 -0.32
C VAL A 121 -4.02 5.49 -0.99
N SER A 122 -5.17 5.42 -0.37
CA SER A 122 -6.42 4.98 -1.00
C SER A 122 -7.42 6.13 -0.98
N LEU A 123 -7.95 6.46 -2.13
CA LEU A 123 -8.94 7.52 -2.30
C LEU A 123 -10.18 6.94 -3.00
N ASN A 124 -11.29 6.84 -2.28
CA ASN A 124 -12.57 6.58 -2.91
C ASN A 124 -13.13 7.92 -3.38
N ILE A 125 -12.96 8.19 -4.68
CA ILE A 125 -13.37 9.46 -5.31
C ILE A 125 -14.89 9.56 -5.36
N PHE A 126 -15.53 8.44 -5.70
CA PHE A 126 -16.94 8.35 -5.92
C PHE A 126 -17.42 6.92 -5.69
N SER A 127 -18.46 6.75 -4.93
CA SER A 127 -19.20 5.49 -4.86
C SER A 127 -20.66 5.76 -4.53
N PHE A 128 -21.54 4.97 -5.11
CA PHE A 128 -22.92 4.87 -4.65
C PHE A 128 -23.40 3.42 -4.68
N GLU A 129 -24.36 3.14 -3.85
CA GLU A 129 -25.05 1.86 -3.76
C GLU A 129 -26.54 2.10 -3.69
N LEU A 130 -27.29 1.25 -4.40
CA LEU A 130 -28.74 1.24 -4.45
C LEU A 130 -29.23 -0.15 -4.08
N ASN A 131 -29.92 -0.27 -2.96
CA ASN A 131 -30.54 -1.51 -2.50
C ASN A 131 -32.02 -1.52 -2.87
N LEU A 132 -32.40 -2.43 -3.76
CA LEU A 132 -33.80 -2.61 -4.24
C LEU A 132 -34.53 -3.74 -3.52
N GLY A 133 -34.02 -4.14 -2.35
CA GLY A 133 -34.59 -5.17 -1.51
C GLY A 133 -34.22 -6.61 -1.91
N LYS A 134 -34.67 -7.56 -1.10
CA LYS A 134 -34.27 -8.97 -1.17
C LYS A 134 -34.56 -9.65 -2.51
N SER A 135 -35.64 -9.23 -3.20
CA SER A 135 -36.06 -9.86 -4.47
C SER A 135 -35.18 -9.46 -5.66
N ILE A 136 -34.72 -8.21 -5.69
CA ILE A 136 -33.93 -7.65 -6.79
C ILE A 136 -32.43 -7.66 -6.44
N GLY A 137 -32.09 -7.26 -5.21
CA GLY A 137 -30.71 -7.15 -4.73
C GLY A 137 -30.21 -5.71 -4.71
N ALA A 138 -28.91 -5.55 -4.53
CA ALA A 138 -28.22 -4.28 -4.46
C ALA A 138 -27.26 -4.11 -5.63
N PHE A 139 -27.15 -2.88 -6.13
CA PHE A 139 -26.23 -2.46 -7.19
C PHE A 139 -25.28 -1.41 -6.63
N GLY A 140 -24.03 -1.47 -7.03
CA GLY A 140 -23.01 -0.51 -6.61
C GLY A 140 -22.10 -0.08 -7.75
N ILE A 141 -21.67 1.18 -7.71
CA ILE A 141 -20.63 1.71 -8.60
C ILE A 141 -19.58 2.38 -7.72
N GLY A 142 -18.29 2.21 -8.08
CA GLY A 142 -17.18 2.82 -7.37
C GLY A 142 -16.09 3.33 -8.30
N ILE A 143 -15.40 4.39 -7.89
CA ILE A 143 -14.18 4.89 -8.51
C ILE A 143 -13.17 5.07 -7.39
N ASN A 144 -12.12 4.27 -7.40
CA ASN A 144 -11.08 4.28 -6.37
C ASN A 144 -9.71 4.47 -6.98
N ASP A 145 -8.91 5.36 -6.41
CA ASP A 145 -7.48 5.46 -6.65
C ASP A 145 -6.72 4.70 -5.59
N VAL A 146 -5.80 3.88 -6.04
CA VAL A 146 -4.84 3.20 -5.19
C VAL A 146 -3.45 3.48 -5.70
N VAL A 147 -2.67 4.13 -4.87
CA VAL A 147 -1.26 4.28 -5.10
C VAL A 147 -0.56 3.43 -4.05
N ALA A 148 0.32 2.51 -4.44
CA ALA A 148 0.94 1.54 -3.56
C ALA A 148 2.43 1.44 -3.84
N GLY A 149 3.28 1.55 -2.81
CA GLY A 149 4.71 1.35 -3.02
C GLY A 149 5.49 1.02 -1.77
N ASP A 150 6.49 0.18 -1.98
CA ASP A 150 7.51 -0.15 -1.01
C ASP A 150 8.89 -0.18 -1.65
N VAL A 151 9.88 0.22 -0.86
CA VAL A 151 11.29 0.18 -1.20
C VAL A 151 12.03 -0.57 -0.10
N THR A 152 12.77 -1.60 -0.46
CA THR A 152 13.69 -2.29 0.46
C THR A 152 15.08 -1.72 0.33
N VAL A 153 15.63 -1.26 1.45
CA VAL A 153 16.97 -0.71 1.57
C VAL A 153 17.87 -1.77 2.23
N PRO A 154 18.93 -2.26 1.54
CA PRO A 154 19.84 -3.23 2.11
C PRO A 154 20.58 -2.70 3.33
N GLN A 155 20.85 -3.57 4.32
CA GLN A 155 21.65 -3.25 5.50
C GLN A 155 23.05 -2.73 5.10
N GLN A 156 23.63 -3.28 4.06
CA GLN A 156 24.96 -2.94 3.57
C GLN A 156 25.09 -1.48 3.13
N LEU A 157 23.97 -0.82 2.79
CA LEU A 157 24.00 0.61 2.47
C LEU A 157 24.36 1.45 3.71
N SER A 158 23.84 1.10 4.89
CA SER A 158 24.23 1.78 6.14
C SER A 158 25.65 1.47 6.55
N GLN A 159 26.12 0.24 6.34
CA GLN A 159 27.52 -0.15 6.59
C GLN A 159 28.48 0.62 5.68
N LEU A 160 28.19 0.69 4.38
CA LEU A 160 28.97 1.48 3.42
C LEU A 160 29.00 2.96 3.83
N ALA A 161 27.87 3.51 4.26
CA ALA A 161 27.75 4.91 4.65
C ALA A 161 28.53 5.24 5.95
N THR A 162 28.60 4.31 6.91
CA THR A 162 29.23 4.51 8.22
C THR A 162 30.70 4.11 8.28
N SER A 163 31.07 3.07 7.54
CA SER A 163 32.40 2.48 7.58
C SER A 163 33.27 2.82 6.35
N GLY A 164 32.65 3.36 5.29
CA GLY A 164 33.34 3.56 4.00
C GLY A 164 33.66 2.24 3.32
N ASN A 165 34.73 2.23 2.54
CA ASN A 165 35.24 1.06 1.80
C ASN A 165 36.59 0.60 2.36
N PRO A 166 36.65 -0.06 3.54
CA PRO A 166 37.91 -0.63 4.02
C PRO A 166 38.40 -1.72 3.07
N LEU A 167 39.73 -1.93 3.09
CA LEU A 167 40.37 -2.99 2.32
C LEU A 167 39.72 -4.36 2.54
N GLY A 168 39.41 -5.07 1.47
CA GLY A 168 38.79 -6.39 1.51
C GLY A 168 37.28 -6.37 1.85
N SER A 169 36.63 -5.18 1.93
CA SER A 169 35.19 -5.11 2.16
C SER A 169 34.41 -5.64 0.97
N ASN A 170 33.25 -6.24 1.27
CA ASN A 170 32.26 -6.69 0.28
C ASN A 170 30.88 -6.37 0.77
N TYR A 171 30.17 -5.49 0.07
CA TYR A 171 28.80 -5.06 0.36
C TYR A 171 27.87 -5.60 -0.70
N ASN A 172 26.95 -6.47 -0.31
CA ASN A 172 25.93 -7.05 -1.19
C ASN A 172 24.65 -6.19 -1.14
N PHE A 173 24.06 -5.91 -2.31
CA PHE A 173 22.85 -5.10 -2.46
C PHE A 173 21.69 -5.87 -3.11
N ASP A 174 21.73 -7.20 -3.10
CA ASP A 174 20.71 -8.04 -3.75
C ASP A 174 19.31 -7.88 -3.15
N ASP A 175 19.22 -7.41 -1.90
CA ASP A 175 17.93 -7.12 -1.23
C ASP A 175 17.32 -5.78 -1.63
N ALA A 176 18.02 -4.96 -2.42
CA ALA A 176 17.47 -3.69 -2.91
C ALA A 176 16.28 -3.95 -3.83
N ARG A 177 15.10 -3.42 -3.49
CA ARG A 177 13.88 -3.59 -4.27
C ARG A 177 13.06 -2.33 -4.32
N ILE A 178 12.38 -2.14 -5.44
CA ILE A 178 11.27 -1.21 -5.60
C ILE A 178 10.05 -2.00 -6.07
N ASN A 179 8.89 -1.68 -5.54
CA ASN A 179 7.62 -2.28 -5.92
C ASN A 179 6.53 -1.23 -5.74
N ALA A 180 6.04 -0.63 -6.82
CA ALA A 180 5.12 0.50 -6.75
C ALA A 180 4.20 0.60 -7.96
N TRP A 181 2.98 1.07 -7.73
CA TRP A 181 2.06 1.49 -8.77
C TRP A 181 1.12 2.62 -8.34
N TRP A 182 0.52 3.28 -9.32
CA TRP A 182 -0.68 4.07 -9.20
C TRP A 182 -1.73 3.55 -10.18
N ILE A 183 -2.84 3.08 -9.66
CA ILE A 183 -3.95 2.52 -10.44
C ILE A 183 -5.27 3.14 -9.98
N ARG A 184 -6.24 3.18 -10.89
CA ARG A 184 -7.63 3.56 -10.64
C ARG A 184 -8.53 2.44 -11.10
N ASP A 185 -9.45 2.00 -10.25
CA ASP A 185 -10.51 1.10 -10.63
C ASP A 185 -11.85 1.82 -10.80
N TYR A 186 -12.59 1.39 -11.81
CA TYR A 186 -13.99 1.70 -12.04
C TYR A 186 -14.76 0.40 -11.85
N SER A 187 -15.50 0.29 -10.77
CA SER A 187 -16.16 -0.94 -10.36
C SER A 187 -17.66 -0.85 -10.53
N PHE A 188 -18.25 -1.96 -10.99
CA PHE A 188 -19.68 -2.20 -10.97
C PHE A 188 -19.93 -3.48 -10.18
N SER A 189 -20.78 -3.40 -9.15
CA SER A 189 -21.07 -4.49 -8.22
C SER A 189 -22.55 -4.83 -8.23
N TYR A 190 -22.84 -6.11 -8.08
CA TYR A 190 -24.19 -6.62 -7.86
C TYR A 190 -24.18 -7.64 -6.73
N ALA A 191 -25.15 -7.57 -5.85
CA ALA A 191 -25.35 -8.54 -4.80
C ALA A 191 -26.81 -8.89 -4.61
N ARG A 192 -27.06 -10.12 -4.18
CA ARG A 192 -28.42 -10.58 -3.90
C ARG A 192 -28.45 -11.60 -2.76
N GLU A 193 -29.48 -11.53 -1.95
CA GLU A 193 -29.81 -12.58 -1.00
C GLU A 193 -30.31 -13.81 -1.77
N LEU A 194 -29.74 -14.98 -1.46
CA LEU A 194 -30.07 -16.23 -2.13
C LEU A 194 -31.32 -16.86 -1.47
N PRO A 195 -32.25 -17.39 -2.26
CA PRO A 195 -33.35 -18.19 -1.73
C PRO A 195 -32.76 -19.47 -1.13
N THR A 196 -32.80 -19.60 0.19
CA THR A 196 -32.13 -20.71 0.88
C THR A 196 -33.12 -21.80 1.26
N GLY A 197 -32.81 -23.04 0.86
CA GLY A 197 -33.41 -24.23 1.47
C GLY A 197 -32.80 -24.56 2.85
N PHE A 198 -31.78 -23.79 3.32
CA PHE A 198 -31.07 -23.97 4.58
C PHE A 198 -31.53 -23.02 5.70
N GLN A 199 -32.76 -22.54 5.64
CA GLN A 199 -33.34 -21.60 6.62
C GLN A 199 -33.35 -22.11 8.07
N SER A 200 -33.07 -23.39 8.30
CA SER A 200 -32.95 -23.94 9.66
C SER A 200 -31.66 -23.54 10.37
N LEU A 201 -30.58 -23.17 9.63
CA LEU A 201 -29.29 -22.81 10.21
C LEU A 201 -28.94 -21.34 9.97
N PHE A 202 -29.18 -20.82 8.76
CA PHE A 202 -28.83 -19.45 8.38
C PHE A 202 -30.09 -18.60 8.20
N SER A 203 -30.12 -17.42 8.83
CA SER A 203 -31.21 -16.44 8.64
C SER A 203 -31.16 -15.74 7.28
N SER A 204 -29.92 -15.58 6.73
CA SER A 204 -29.71 -15.09 5.37
C SER A 204 -28.40 -15.64 4.80
N ILE A 205 -28.36 -15.82 3.49
CA ILE A 205 -27.14 -16.06 2.70
C ILE A 205 -27.20 -15.13 1.50
N ALA A 206 -26.12 -14.39 1.24
CA ALA A 206 -26.01 -13.49 0.10
C ALA A 206 -24.77 -13.83 -0.73
N ALA A 207 -24.88 -13.58 -2.03
CA ALA A 207 -23.75 -13.63 -2.96
C ALA A 207 -23.63 -12.30 -3.70
N GLY A 208 -22.40 -11.95 -4.07
CA GLY A 208 -22.11 -10.75 -4.83
C GLY A 208 -20.95 -10.90 -5.78
N VAL A 209 -20.94 -10.10 -6.81
CA VAL A 209 -19.89 -10.02 -7.82
C VAL A 209 -19.57 -8.56 -8.14
N THR A 210 -18.29 -8.27 -8.39
CA THR A 210 -17.84 -6.98 -8.90
C THR A 210 -17.06 -7.19 -10.18
N ILE A 211 -17.28 -6.35 -11.17
CA ILE A 211 -16.47 -6.23 -12.37
C ILE A 211 -15.74 -4.89 -12.28
N LYS A 212 -14.44 -4.90 -12.54
CA LYS A 212 -13.57 -3.71 -12.48
C LYS A 212 -12.93 -3.46 -13.83
N TYR A 213 -13.01 -2.22 -14.32
CA TYR A 213 -12.11 -1.71 -15.34
C TYR A 213 -10.99 -0.95 -14.63
N VAL A 214 -9.75 -1.31 -14.90
CA VAL A 214 -8.59 -0.77 -14.19
C VAL A 214 -7.71 0.03 -15.16
N GLN A 215 -7.36 1.25 -14.76
CA GLN A 215 -6.38 2.11 -15.41
C GLN A 215 -5.12 2.17 -14.54
N GLY A 216 -3.96 1.89 -15.13
CA GLY A 216 -2.67 2.07 -14.50
C GLY A 216 -1.99 3.34 -15.01
N PHE A 217 -1.46 4.16 -14.10
CA PHE A 217 -0.80 5.42 -14.45
C PHE A 217 0.70 5.38 -14.23
N ALA A 218 1.15 4.64 -13.24
CA ALA A 218 2.56 4.42 -12.95
C ALA A 218 2.77 2.99 -12.47
N PHE A 219 3.88 2.40 -12.85
CA PHE A 219 4.35 1.11 -12.39
C PHE A 219 5.86 1.07 -12.39
N ALA A 220 6.45 0.51 -11.32
CA ALA A 220 7.87 0.19 -11.24
C ALA A 220 8.08 -1.01 -10.32
N GLN A 221 8.73 -2.05 -10.82
CA GLN A 221 9.02 -3.25 -10.03
C GLN A 221 10.39 -3.83 -10.37
N SER A 222 11.17 -4.16 -9.34
CA SER A 222 12.40 -4.93 -9.49
C SER A 222 12.08 -6.38 -9.85
N MET A 223 12.58 -6.85 -11.00
CA MET A 223 12.38 -8.21 -11.49
C MET A 223 13.53 -9.12 -11.11
N GLN A 224 14.75 -8.60 -11.10
CA GLN A 224 15.97 -9.30 -10.74
C GLN A 224 16.87 -8.36 -9.94
N THR A 225 17.51 -8.88 -8.88
CA THR A 225 18.40 -8.11 -8.03
C THR A 225 19.50 -9.02 -7.44
N THR A 226 20.12 -9.90 -8.24
CA THR A 226 21.11 -10.87 -7.75
C THR A 226 22.48 -10.64 -8.36
N GLY A 227 23.52 -10.55 -7.53
CA GLY A 227 24.89 -10.30 -7.98
C GLY A 227 25.28 -8.82 -7.95
N ASN A 228 24.56 -8.01 -7.17
CA ASN A 228 24.86 -6.59 -6.97
C ASN A 228 25.77 -6.41 -5.77
N SER A 229 26.99 -5.89 -5.97
CA SER A 229 27.93 -5.68 -4.87
C SER A 229 28.91 -4.56 -5.13
N ILE A 230 29.43 -4.01 -4.04
CA ILE A 230 30.63 -3.15 -4.04
C ILE A 230 31.69 -3.88 -3.25
N THR A 231 32.84 -4.18 -3.90
CA THR A 231 34.00 -4.82 -3.27
C THR A 231 35.22 -3.91 -3.34
N THR A 232 36.03 -3.89 -2.29
CA THR A 232 37.31 -3.18 -2.27
C THR A 232 38.42 -4.20 -2.22
N ASN A 233 39.35 -4.13 -3.17
CA ASN A 233 40.48 -5.04 -3.24
C ASN A 233 41.41 -4.87 -2.03
N SER A 234 41.85 -5.97 -1.45
CA SER A 234 42.73 -5.96 -0.27
C SER A 234 44.16 -5.55 -0.58
N ALA A 235 44.59 -5.56 -1.86
CA ALA A 235 45.96 -5.35 -2.27
C ALA A 235 46.24 -3.94 -2.82
N ASN A 236 45.28 -3.28 -3.45
CA ASN A 236 45.49 -2.05 -4.22
C ASN A 236 44.39 -1.01 -4.13
N ASP A 237 43.50 -1.09 -3.15
CA ASP A 237 42.40 -0.16 -2.92
C ASP A 237 41.35 -0.03 -4.08
N ASP A 238 41.49 -0.79 -5.15
CA ASP A 238 40.56 -0.74 -6.26
C ASP A 238 39.14 -1.11 -5.80
N ILE A 239 38.16 -0.32 -6.23
CA ILE A 239 36.76 -0.56 -5.92
C ILE A 239 36.07 -1.15 -7.15
N THR A 240 35.52 -2.34 -7.01
CA THR A 240 34.76 -3.00 -8.06
C THR A 240 33.28 -2.93 -7.74
N LEU A 241 32.50 -2.30 -8.62
CA LEU A 241 31.03 -2.38 -8.66
C LEU A 241 30.63 -3.54 -9.56
N SER A 242 29.88 -4.48 -9.02
CA SER A 242 29.16 -5.50 -9.78
C SER A 242 27.68 -5.15 -9.80
N THR A 243 27.06 -5.17 -10.96
CA THR A 243 25.62 -4.93 -11.12
C THR A 243 25.00 -6.06 -11.89
N ASN A 244 23.84 -6.51 -11.43
CA ASN A 244 22.97 -7.43 -12.14
C ASN A 244 21.53 -7.26 -11.64
N TYR A 245 20.90 -6.21 -12.12
CA TYR A 245 19.51 -5.92 -11.77
C TYR A 245 18.66 -5.62 -13.01
N SER A 246 17.37 -5.82 -12.89
CA SER A 246 16.39 -5.37 -13.87
C SER A 246 15.16 -4.78 -13.17
N ILE A 247 14.66 -3.68 -13.73
CA ILE A 247 13.46 -2.97 -13.27
C ILE A 247 12.51 -2.83 -14.45
N GLN A 248 11.31 -3.34 -14.30
CA GLN A 248 10.22 -3.15 -15.25
C GLN A 248 9.40 -1.93 -14.84
N SER A 249 9.07 -1.05 -15.78
CA SER A 249 8.36 0.18 -15.49
C SER A 249 7.46 0.63 -16.65
N ALA A 250 6.41 1.37 -16.31
CA ALA A 250 5.55 2.06 -17.27
C ALA A 250 4.95 3.30 -16.60
N PHE A 251 4.90 4.42 -17.34
CA PHE A 251 4.41 5.68 -16.79
C PHE A 251 3.51 6.41 -17.77
N SER A 252 2.50 7.08 -17.23
CA SER A 252 1.68 8.04 -17.98
C SER A 252 2.56 9.13 -18.64
N ASP A 253 2.16 9.57 -19.84
CA ASP A 253 2.82 10.68 -20.52
C ASP A 253 2.82 11.96 -19.66
N ASN A 254 1.84 12.12 -18.76
CA ASN A 254 1.72 13.28 -17.87
C ASN A 254 2.88 13.42 -16.87
N PHE A 255 3.60 12.32 -16.57
CA PHE A 255 4.71 12.36 -15.61
C PHE A 255 6.03 12.78 -16.24
N ASN A 256 6.11 12.83 -17.58
CA ASN A 256 7.29 13.24 -18.34
C ASN A 256 8.57 12.49 -17.88
N VAL A 257 8.45 11.19 -17.62
CA VAL A 257 9.57 10.34 -17.23
C VAL A 257 10.48 10.15 -18.41
N LYS A 258 11.78 10.47 -18.23
CA LYS A 258 12.81 10.27 -19.25
C LYS A 258 13.58 8.99 -18.95
N TYR A 259 13.65 8.12 -19.93
CA TYR A 259 14.45 6.90 -19.87
C TYR A 259 15.81 7.11 -20.55
N ASN A 260 16.84 6.43 -20.07
CA ASN A 260 18.14 6.35 -20.69
C ASN A 260 18.12 5.20 -21.72
N TYR A 261 17.56 5.43 -22.90
CA TYR A 261 17.50 4.41 -23.94
C TYR A 261 18.85 4.14 -24.57
N ALA A 262 19.23 2.84 -24.68
CA ALA A 262 20.52 2.40 -25.23
C ALA A 262 20.72 2.81 -26.70
N ASN A 263 19.65 2.91 -27.48
CA ASN A 263 19.64 3.19 -28.91
C ASN A 263 19.07 4.59 -29.25
N SER A 264 19.05 5.51 -28.32
CA SER A 264 18.65 6.89 -28.65
C SER A 264 19.71 7.53 -29.53
N PRO A 265 19.39 7.93 -30.79
CA PRO A 265 20.35 8.57 -31.68
C PRO A 265 20.86 9.92 -31.18
N ASN A 266 20.25 10.46 -30.16
CA ASN A 266 20.65 11.67 -29.45
C ASN A 266 21.11 11.31 -28.04
N ASN A 267 22.30 10.71 -27.93
CA ASN A 267 23.06 10.63 -26.68
C ASN A 267 23.64 12.02 -26.29
N SER A 268 23.02 13.08 -26.78
CA SER A 268 23.21 14.43 -26.28
C SER A 268 22.45 14.53 -24.97
N ASN A 269 23.13 14.91 -23.91
CA ASN A 269 22.59 15.47 -22.68
C ASN A 269 21.58 16.58 -23.03
N ASP A 270 20.41 16.21 -23.53
CA ASP A 270 19.36 17.17 -23.85
C ASP A 270 18.61 17.54 -22.57
N SER A 271 19.42 18.15 -21.68
CA SER A 271 18.95 18.93 -20.53
C SER A 271 18.36 20.28 -20.96
N THR A 272 18.20 20.54 -22.27
CA THR A 272 17.86 21.85 -22.77
C THR A 272 16.37 22.11 -22.98
N ASN A 273 15.48 21.14 -22.72
CA ASN A 273 14.04 21.40 -22.62
C ASN A 273 13.54 21.26 -21.19
N SER A 274 14.12 22.03 -20.28
CA SER A 274 13.71 22.14 -18.88
C SER A 274 12.34 22.81 -18.66
N ASN A 275 11.59 23.11 -19.69
CA ASN A 275 10.29 23.77 -19.61
C ASN A 275 9.08 22.81 -19.60
N ASN A 276 9.28 21.50 -19.81
CA ASN A 276 8.21 20.55 -19.61
C ASN A 276 8.12 20.17 -18.12
N LYS A 277 7.51 21.02 -17.33
CA LYS A 277 7.05 20.68 -15.98
C LYS A 277 6.15 19.45 -16.09
N SER A 278 6.34 18.46 -15.22
CA SER A 278 5.36 17.39 -15.07
C SER A 278 4.00 18.04 -14.79
N ASN A 279 3.05 17.87 -15.70
CA ASN A 279 1.70 18.34 -15.49
C ASN A 279 0.99 17.30 -14.63
N PHE A 280 1.06 17.49 -13.31
CA PHE A 280 0.22 16.70 -12.43
C PHE A 280 -1.24 16.94 -12.81
N SER A 281 -1.90 15.89 -13.26
CA SER A 281 -3.34 15.88 -13.55
C SER A 281 -4.00 14.88 -12.59
N PRO A 282 -5.11 15.22 -11.95
CA PRO A 282 -5.90 14.26 -11.19
C PRO A 282 -6.53 13.17 -12.08
N PHE A 283 -6.55 13.37 -13.40
CA PHE A 283 -7.00 12.41 -14.41
C PHE A 283 -5.93 12.25 -15.51
N PRO A 284 -4.80 11.58 -15.21
CA PRO A 284 -3.76 11.40 -16.22
C PRO A 284 -4.19 10.38 -17.27
N ALA A 285 -3.55 10.44 -18.45
CA ALA A 285 -3.72 9.39 -19.46
C ALA A 285 -3.17 8.06 -18.94
N PRO A 286 -3.85 6.92 -19.11
CA PRO A 286 -3.37 5.65 -18.59
C PRO A 286 -2.12 5.15 -19.32
N ALA A 287 -1.18 4.61 -18.57
CA ALA A 287 0.00 3.88 -19.10
C ALA A 287 -0.32 2.39 -19.34
N GLY A 288 -1.37 1.89 -18.73
CA GLY A 288 -1.89 0.54 -18.91
C GLY A 288 -3.36 0.45 -18.58
N THR A 289 -4.01 -0.61 -19.04
CA THR A 289 -5.42 -0.89 -18.75
C THR A 289 -5.63 -2.37 -18.48
N GLY A 290 -6.67 -2.69 -17.72
CA GLY A 290 -6.95 -4.05 -17.33
C GLY A 290 -8.39 -4.28 -16.88
N MET A 291 -8.65 -5.53 -16.50
CA MET A 291 -9.92 -5.97 -15.94
C MET A 291 -9.70 -6.74 -14.66
N GLY A 292 -10.63 -6.61 -13.71
CA GLY A 292 -10.62 -7.33 -12.47
C GLY A 292 -12.01 -7.83 -12.08
N PHE A 293 -12.05 -8.83 -11.22
CA PHE A 293 -13.30 -9.43 -10.72
C PHE A 293 -13.18 -9.70 -9.22
N ASP A 294 -14.26 -9.44 -8.49
CA ASP A 294 -14.42 -9.87 -7.10
C ASP A 294 -15.65 -10.77 -6.97
N PHE A 295 -15.53 -11.75 -6.10
CA PHE A 295 -16.63 -12.64 -5.70
C PHE A 295 -16.76 -12.64 -4.20
N GLY A 296 -18.00 -12.55 -3.71
CA GLY A 296 -18.29 -12.51 -2.29
C GLY A 296 -19.45 -13.41 -1.92
N LEU A 297 -19.35 -13.95 -0.70
CA LEU A 297 -20.42 -14.65 0.01
C LEU A 297 -20.53 -14.08 1.41
N ASN A 298 -21.75 -14.02 1.92
CA ASN A 298 -22.06 -13.63 3.28
C ASN A 298 -23.16 -14.54 3.82
N ALA A 299 -23.09 -14.91 5.09
CA ALA A 299 -24.10 -15.69 5.76
C ALA A 299 -24.31 -15.15 7.20
N SER A 300 -25.56 -15.07 7.64
CA SER A 300 -25.92 -14.62 8.98
C SER A 300 -26.67 -15.73 9.74
N ILE A 301 -26.46 -15.81 11.06
CA ILE A 301 -27.21 -16.65 11.98
C ILE A 301 -27.87 -15.72 13.01
N GLY A 302 -29.17 -15.52 12.89
CA GLY A 302 -29.88 -14.45 13.60
C GLY A 302 -29.26 -13.08 13.29
N ASP A 303 -29.34 -12.20 14.30
CA ASP A 303 -28.74 -10.86 14.24
C ASP A 303 -27.36 -10.81 14.91
N THR A 304 -26.85 -11.96 15.36
CA THR A 304 -25.65 -12.04 16.20
C THR A 304 -24.41 -12.47 15.45
N TRP A 305 -24.47 -13.52 14.63
CA TRP A 305 -23.34 -14.02 13.87
C TRP A 305 -23.38 -13.62 12.40
N LYS A 306 -22.22 -13.19 11.91
CA LYS A 306 -21.98 -12.99 10.48
C LYS A 306 -20.70 -13.71 10.06
N PHE A 307 -20.77 -14.39 8.92
CA PHE A 307 -19.63 -15.06 8.29
C PHE A 307 -19.50 -14.55 6.87
N ALA A 308 -18.28 -14.38 6.39
CA ALA A 308 -18.04 -13.88 5.06
C ALA A 308 -16.81 -14.53 4.41
N LEU A 309 -16.91 -14.74 3.12
CA LEU A 309 -15.84 -15.20 2.26
C LEU A 309 -15.79 -14.33 1.03
N ALA A 310 -14.60 -13.84 0.66
CA ALA A 310 -14.43 -13.12 -0.60
C ALA A 310 -13.11 -13.48 -1.27
N VAL A 311 -13.10 -13.46 -2.59
CA VAL A 311 -11.88 -13.42 -3.40
C VAL A 311 -11.94 -12.15 -4.23
N THR A 312 -10.95 -11.29 -4.06
CA THR A 312 -10.92 -9.97 -4.67
C THR A 312 -9.77 -9.84 -5.67
N ASP A 313 -9.94 -8.92 -6.63
CA ASP A 313 -8.89 -8.50 -7.56
C ASP A 313 -8.33 -9.65 -8.42
N ILE A 314 -9.19 -10.54 -8.90
CA ILE A 314 -8.82 -11.56 -9.87
C ILE A 314 -8.70 -10.90 -11.24
N GLY A 315 -7.48 -10.73 -11.76
CA GLY A 315 -7.29 -10.07 -13.04
C GLY A 315 -5.87 -9.58 -13.27
N SER A 316 -5.73 -8.69 -14.27
CA SER A 316 -4.43 -8.19 -14.69
C SER A 316 -4.52 -6.83 -15.36
N ILE A 317 -3.39 -6.13 -15.43
CA ILE A 317 -3.19 -4.88 -16.17
C ILE A 317 -2.15 -5.15 -17.26
N ASN A 318 -2.44 -4.72 -18.49
CA ASN A 318 -1.49 -4.67 -19.58
C ASN A 318 -0.95 -3.24 -19.71
N TRP A 319 0.36 -3.09 -19.47
CA TRP A 319 1.10 -1.82 -19.53
C TRP A 319 1.69 -1.67 -20.92
N ASN A 320 1.29 -0.65 -21.68
CA ASN A 320 1.64 -0.48 -23.09
C ASN A 320 2.01 0.96 -23.49
N LYS A 321 2.15 1.87 -22.52
CA LYS A 321 2.63 3.24 -22.75
C LYS A 321 3.87 3.49 -21.90
N ASN A 322 4.89 4.06 -22.52
CA ASN A 322 6.19 4.29 -21.90
C ASN A 322 6.66 3.06 -21.08
N ALA A 323 6.43 1.89 -21.65
CA ALA A 323 6.83 0.64 -21.03
C ALA A 323 8.33 0.39 -21.32
N ALA A 324 9.09 0.12 -20.28
CA ALA A 324 10.54 -0.05 -20.38
C ALA A 324 11.05 -1.14 -19.42
N LEU A 325 12.11 -1.82 -19.87
CA LEU A 325 12.93 -2.68 -19.02
C LEU A 325 14.29 -2.00 -18.85
N THR A 326 14.58 -1.56 -17.64
CA THR A 326 15.89 -1.00 -17.29
C THR A 326 16.75 -2.10 -16.72
N THR A 327 17.93 -2.31 -17.31
CA THR A 327 18.89 -3.34 -16.90
C THR A 327 20.26 -2.75 -16.64
N SER A 328 20.97 -3.32 -15.68
CA SER A 328 22.40 -3.10 -15.51
C SER A 328 23.06 -4.45 -15.23
N THR A 329 24.01 -4.83 -16.05
CA THR A 329 24.75 -6.07 -15.90
C THR A 329 26.23 -5.84 -16.23
N GLY A 330 27.12 -6.24 -15.32
CA GLY A 330 28.55 -6.15 -15.53
C GLY A 330 29.34 -5.79 -14.30
N GLN A 331 30.64 -5.66 -14.51
CA GLN A 331 31.58 -5.21 -13.48
C GLN A 331 32.31 -3.97 -13.97
N TYR A 332 32.55 -3.05 -13.06
CA TYR A 332 33.28 -1.83 -13.30
C TYR A 332 34.21 -1.56 -12.14
N THR A 333 35.53 -1.47 -12.44
CA THR A 333 36.57 -1.22 -11.43
C THR A 333 37.03 0.23 -11.47
N ILE A 334 37.06 0.87 -10.32
CA ILE A 334 37.56 2.21 -10.10
C ILE A 334 38.92 2.09 -9.41
N THR A 335 39.94 2.68 -10.03
CA THR A 335 41.29 2.75 -9.49
C THR A 335 41.59 4.11 -8.87
N ASP A 336 40.85 5.13 -9.22
CA ASP A 336 41.01 6.50 -8.72
C ASP A 336 39.69 7.26 -8.63
N LEU A 337 39.19 7.40 -7.42
CA LEU A 337 37.96 8.15 -7.13
C LEU A 337 38.09 9.67 -7.35
N THR A 338 39.29 10.20 -7.51
CA THR A 338 39.46 11.66 -7.75
C THR A 338 39.20 12.00 -9.20
N GLN A 339 39.25 11.05 -10.12
CA GLN A 339 38.96 11.25 -11.54
C GLN A 339 37.45 11.35 -11.78
N SER A 340 37.02 12.47 -12.32
CA SER A 340 35.59 12.71 -12.66
C SER A 340 35.05 11.69 -13.66
N SER A 341 35.82 11.33 -14.68
CA SER A 341 35.47 10.35 -15.70
C SER A 341 35.13 8.96 -15.13
N GLN A 342 35.88 8.49 -14.13
CA GLN A 342 35.59 7.21 -13.47
C GLN A 342 34.34 7.29 -12.63
N ARG A 343 34.11 8.41 -11.90
CA ARG A 343 32.88 8.63 -11.12
C ARG A 343 31.64 8.72 -12.03
N ASP A 344 31.74 9.41 -13.17
CA ASP A 344 30.64 9.53 -14.12
C ASP A 344 30.32 8.19 -14.76
N SER A 345 31.33 7.41 -15.15
CA SER A 345 31.15 6.05 -15.65
C SER A 345 30.50 5.13 -14.62
N LEU A 346 30.90 5.24 -13.35
CA LEU A 346 30.27 4.50 -12.24
C LEU A 346 28.78 4.84 -12.14
N LYS A 347 28.46 6.14 -12.15
CA LYS A 347 27.09 6.64 -12.07
C LYS A 347 26.24 6.13 -13.24
N ASP A 348 26.78 6.12 -14.46
CA ASP A 348 26.07 5.65 -15.65
C ASP A 348 25.84 4.13 -15.61
N LYS A 349 26.84 3.36 -15.15
CA LYS A 349 26.69 1.92 -14.95
C LYS A 349 25.67 1.60 -13.85
N PHE A 350 25.68 2.37 -12.76
CA PHE A 350 24.71 2.20 -11.68
C PHE A 350 23.28 2.56 -12.10
N LYS A 351 23.09 3.51 -13.02
CA LYS A 351 21.77 3.86 -13.56
C LYS A 351 21.18 2.80 -14.49
N GLY A 352 22.04 1.99 -15.10
CA GLY A 352 21.63 1.03 -16.11
C GLY A 352 21.21 1.66 -17.43
N GLN A 353 20.76 0.82 -18.33
CA GLN A 353 20.20 1.19 -19.64
C GLN A 353 18.76 0.71 -19.74
N SER A 354 17.93 1.52 -20.38
CA SER A 354 16.52 1.21 -20.57
C SER A 354 16.27 0.79 -22.01
N ASP A 355 15.54 -0.30 -22.18
CA ASP A 355 15.01 -0.73 -23.47
C ASP A 355 13.50 -0.52 -23.48
N SER A 356 12.99 0.08 -24.55
CA SER A 356 11.54 0.18 -24.73
C SER A 356 10.97 -1.20 -25.04
N VAL A 357 9.92 -1.57 -24.33
CA VAL A 357 9.16 -2.79 -24.59
C VAL A 357 7.76 -2.43 -25.09
N SER A 358 7.20 -3.26 -25.99
CA SER A 358 5.88 -2.98 -26.56
C SER A 358 4.78 -3.02 -25.49
N SER A 359 4.85 -3.98 -24.60
CA SER A 359 3.94 -4.11 -23.45
C SER A 359 4.43 -5.18 -22.50
N PHE A 360 3.90 -5.16 -21.27
CA PHE A 360 3.99 -6.26 -20.31
C PHE A 360 2.72 -6.32 -19.46
N THR A 361 2.49 -7.46 -18.83
CA THR A 361 1.30 -7.68 -18.01
C THR A 361 1.68 -7.94 -16.57
N THR A 362 0.94 -7.33 -15.64
CA THR A 362 1.03 -7.60 -14.20
C THR A 362 -0.30 -8.09 -13.67
N SER A 363 -0.30 -9.01 -12.72
CA SER A 363 -1.51 -9.43 -12.02
C SER A 363 -2.04 -8.30 -11.14
N LEU A 364 -3.34 -8.27 -10.88
CA LEU A 364 -3.93 -7.50 -9.80
C LEU A 364 -3.61 -8.15 -8.45
N PRO A 365 -3.77 -7.44 -7.31
CA PRO A 365 -3.38 -7.92 -5.97
C PRO A 365 -4.41 -8.92 -5.42
N THR A 366 -4.58 -10.04 -6.10
CA THR A 366 -5.57 -11.07 -5.78
C THR A 366 -5.41 -11.57 -4.36
N ALA A 367 -6.50 -11.61 -3.60
CA ALA A 367 -6.51 -12.07 -2.22
C ALA A 367 -7.79 -12.83 -1.85
N LEU A 368 -7.62 -13.84 -1.00
CA LEU A 368 -8.70 -14.52 -0.29
C LEU A 368 -8.93 -13.86 1.06
N ARG A 369 -10.17 -13.58 1.40
CA ARG A 369 -10.61 -13.00 2.66
C ARG A 369 -11.64 -13.87 3.33
N ILE A 370 -11.41 -14.20 4.59
CA ILE A 370 -12.34 -14.95 5.44
C ILE A 370 -12.64 -14.08 6.66
N GLY A 371 -13.92 -13.84 6.94
CA GLY A 371 -14.35 -13.00 8.04
C GLY A 371 -15.41 -13.66 8.89
N ALA A 372 -15.38 -13.36 10.18
CA ALA A 372 -16.45 -13.68 11.11
C ALA A 372 -16.69 -12.50 12.05
N ALA A 373 -17.94 -12.28 12.44
CA ALA A 373 -18.29 -11.26 13.41
C ALA A 373 -19.38 -11.74 14.35
N TYR A 374 -19.33 -11.24 15.58
CA TYR A 374 -20.32 -11.50 16.62
C TYR A 374 -20.75 -10.21 17.29
N LYS A 375 -22.06 -9.98 17.35
CA LYS A 375 -22.68 -8.81 17.98
C LYS A 375 -23.26 -9.21 19.34
N PHE A 376 -22.78 -8.56 20.39
CA PHE A 376 -23.36 -8.59 21.71
C PHE A 376 -24.31 -7.40 21.87
N ASP A 377 -25.51 -7.64 22.36
CA ASP A 377 -26.44 -6.60 22.78
C ASP A 377 -26.61 -6.70 24.31
N PHE A 378 -26.10 -5.71 25.01
CA PHE A 378 -26.14 -5.67 26.47
C PHE A 378 -27.37 -4.93 27.03
N GLY A 379 -28.15 -4.31 26.13
CA GLY A 379 -29.31 -3.53 26.56
C GLY A 379 -28.94 -2.39 27.53
N ALA A 380 -29.70 -2.25 28.62
CA ALA A 380 -29.50 -1.26 29.68
C ALA A 380 -28.68 -1.78 30.87
N SER A 381 -27.80 -2.74 30.66
CA SER A 381 -26.94 -3.32 31.73
C SER A 381 -25.84 -2.32 32.20
N SER A 382 -24.99 -2.77 33.16
CA SER A 382 -23.82 -1.99 33.63
C SER A 382 -22.81 -1.69 32.53
N PHE A 383 -22.80 -2.48 31.47
CA PHE A 383 -22.05 -2.22 30.22
C PHE A 383 -23.09 -2.01 29.10
N PRO A 384 -23.53 -0.74 28.85
CA PRO A 384 -24.66 -0.47 27.98
C PRO A 384 -24.30 -0.57 26.50
N GLY A 385 -25.33 -0.76 25.67
CA GLY A 385 -25.25 -0.68 24.23
C GLY A 385 -24.84 -1.98 23.54
N THR A 386 -24.19 -1.86 22.41
CA THR A 386 -23.79 -2.99 21.57
C THR A 386 -22.27 -3.06 21.42
N LEU A 387 -21.72 -4.27 21.48
CA LEU A 387 -20.32 -4.57 21.19
C LEU A 387 -20.28 -5.54 20.01
N LEU A 388 -19.60 -5.15 18.94
CA LEU A 388 -19.30 -5.98 17.79
C LEU A 388 -17.82 -6.43 17.87
N LEU A 389 -17.60 -7.74 17.84
CA LEU A 389 -16.26 -8.32 17.68
C LEU A 389 -16.15 -8.90 16.29
N ALA A 390 -15.02 -8.69 15.62
CA ALA A 390 -14.77 -9.20 14.28
C ALA A 390 -13.37 -9.80 14.16
N LEU A 391 -13.27 -10.86 13.35
CA LEU A 391 -12.05 -11.56 12.98
C LEU A 391 -11.98 -11.60 11.46
N ASP A 392 -10.83 -11.23 10.89
CA ASP A 392 -10.53 -11.38 9.47
C ASP A 392 -9.19 -12.09 9.26
N ILE A 393 -9.18 -13.04 8.31
CA ILE A 393 -7.98 -13.65 7.75
C ILE A 393 -7.87 -13.21 6.30
N ASN A 394 -6.73 -12.64 5.93
CA ASN A 394 -6.45 -12.20 4.56
C ASN A 394 -5.20 -12.91 4.05
N GLN A 395 -5.33 -13.60 2.91
CA GLN A 395 -4.26 -14.32 2.24
C GLN A 395 -4.11 -13.79 0.81
N GLY A 396 -3.02 -13.06 0.54
CA GLY A 396 -2.68 -12.68 -0.84
C GLY A 396 -2.11 -13.85 -1.62
N PHE A 397 -2.33 -13.85 -2.94
CA PHE A 397 -1.81 -14.87 -3.86
C PHE A 397 -0.60 -14.38 -4.67
N ASN A 398 -0.22 -13.12 -4.48
CA ASN A 398 0.96 -12.51 -5.08
C ASN A 398 1.47 -11.38 -4.18
N ASP A 399 2.69 -10.90 -4.48
CA ASP A 399 3.32 -9.76 -3.80
C ASP A 399 3.31 -8.50 -4.69
N GLN A 400 2.22 -8.26 -5.40
CA GLN A 400 2.00 -7.00 -6.12
C GLN A 400 1.91 -5.82 -5.13
N PRO A 401 2.18 -4.57 -5.56
CA PRO A 401 2.08 -3.44 -4.66
C PRO A 401 0.72 -3.44 -3.95
N GLY A 402 0.73 -3.39 -2.62
CA GLY A 402 -0.50 -3.47 -1.84
C GLY A 402 -0.92 -4.85 -1.39
N ASN A 403 -0.27 -5.90 -1.82
CA ASN A 403 -0.58 -7.28 -1.45
C ASN A 403 0.64 -8.00 -0.84
N SER A 404 0.39 -9.12 -0.20
CA SER A 404 1.45 -9.97 0.33
C SER A 404 0.99 -11.41 0.42
N THR A 405 1.87 -12.33 0.03
CA THR A 405 1.69 -13.77 0.23
C THR A 405 1.81 -14.20 1.69
N LYS A 406 2.21 -13.29 2.59
CA LYS A 406 2.19 -13.53 4.05
C LYS A 406 0.79 -13.33 4.60
N THR A 407 0.23 -14.36 5.23
CA THR A 407 -1.10 -14.30 5.85
C THR A 407 -1.18 -13.22 6.91
N ARG A 408 -2.27 -12.42 6.90
CA ARG A 408 -2.62 -11.47 7.94
C ARG A 408 -3.85 -11.96 8.69
N VAL A 409 -3.79 -11.93 10.02
CA VAL A 409 -4.93 -12.15 10.92
C VAL A 409 -5.22 -10.84 11.65
N SER A 410 -6.47 -10.41 11.65
CA SER A 410 -6.92 -9.18 12.28
C SER A 410 -8.08 -9.44 13.22
N LEU A 411 -8.06 -8.78 14.38
CA LEU A 411 -9.12 -8.78 15.39
C LEU A 411 -9.59 -7.34 15.59
N GLY A 412 -10.88 -7.09 15.47
CA GLY A 412 -11.47 -5.76 15.65
C GLY A 412 -12.59 -5.79 16.68
N ALA A 413 -12.77 -4.66 17.36
CA ALA A 413 -13.88 -4.42 18.28
C ALA A 413 -14.48 -3.03 18.02
N GLU A 414 -15.80 -2.97 17.98
CA GLU A 414 -16.58 -1.72 17.84
C GLU A 414 -17.62 -1.70 18.96
N TRP A 415 -17.56 -0.67 19.79
CA TRP A 415 -18.52 -0.45 20.87
C TRP A 415 -19.37 0.79 20.63
N LYS A 416 -20.69 0.63 20.70
CA LYS A 416 -21.68 1.69 20.66
C LYS A 416 -22.42 1.74 22.01
N PRO A 417 -21.95 2.58 22.97
CA PRO A 417 -22.54 2.59 24.32
C PRO A 417 -23.97 3.10 24.33
N MET A 418 -24.21 4.21 23.63
CA MET A 418 -25.52 4.90 23.59
C MET A 418 -25.63 5.67 22.25
N ASN A 419 -26.86 6.03 21.86
CA ASN A 419 -27.12 6.70 20.57
C ASN A 419 -26.34 8.03 20.38
N TRP A 420 -26.11 8.78 21.45
CA TRP A 420 -25.44 10.07 21.41
C TRP A 420 -23.91 9.99 21.59
N ILE A 421 -23.37 8.83 22.01
CA ILE A 421 -21.93 8.61 22.13
C ILE A 421 -21.41 8.08 20.78
N PRO A 422 -20.26 8.58 20.29
CA PRO A 422 -19.60 8.01 19.10
C PRO A 422 -19.34 6.50 19.23
N TYR A 423 -19.26 5.81 18.09
CA TYR A 423 -18.67 4.48 18.05
C TYR A 423 -17.21 4.56 18.48
N ILE A 424 -16.78 3.71 19.38
CA ILE A 424 -15.40 3.55 19.82
C ILE A 424 -14.88 2.26 19.22
N ARG A 425 -13.76 2.35 18.52
CA ARG A 425 -13.19 1.21 17.77
C ARG A 425 -11.75 0.99 18.14
N THR A 426 -11.37 -0.29 18.20
CA THR A 426 -9.98 -0.70 18.30
C THR A 426 -9.78 -2.03 17.58
N GLY A 427 -8.52 -2.36 17.29
CA GLY A 427 -8.20 -3.64 16.68
C GLY A 427 -6.71 -3.94 16.66
N PHE A 428 -6.40 -5.19 16.44
CA PHE A 428 -5.02 -5.69 16.35
C PHE A 428 -4.88 -6.51 15.09
N SER A 429 -3.76 -6.35 14.38
CA SER A 429 -3.40 -7.21 13.25
C SER A 429 -2.02 -7.81 13.43
N PHE A 430 -1.84 -9.02 12.91
CA PHE A 430 -0.63 -9.81 13.00
C PHE A 430 -0.30 -10.40 11.63
N GLY A 431 0.98 -10.43 11.28
CA GLY A 431 1.43 -10.97 10.00
C GLY A 431 1.29 -9.98 8.83
N GLY A 432 1.11 -10.50 7.61
CA GLY A 432 1.18 -9.68 6.40
C GLY A 432 2.58 -9.09 6.18
N LEU A 433 2.65 -7.98 5.46
CA LEU A 433 3.93 -7.32 5.15
C LEU A 433 4.52 -6.57 6.36
N TYR A 434 3.70 -6.17 7.34
CA TYR A 434 4.09 -5.18 8.37
C TYR A 434 4.13 -5.71 9.80
N GLY A 435 3.75 -6.97 10.03
CA GLY A 435 3.78 -7.57 11.36
C GLY A 435 2.63 -7.14 12.27
N PHE A 436 2.95 -6.64 13.45
CA PHE A 436 1.96 -6.24 14.46
C PHE A 436 1.55 -4.77 14.31
N HIS A 437 0.23 -4.51 14.39
CA HIS A 437 -0.34 -3.17 14.45
C HIS A 437 -1.50 -3.12 15.43
N TRP A 438 -1.61 -1.97 16.11
CA TRP A 438 -2.73 -1.61 16.95
C TRP A 438 -3.47 -0.43 16.34
N ALA A 439 -4.71 -0.64 15.97
CA ALA A 439 -5.59 0.35 15.37
C ALA A 439 -6.56 0.93 16.39
N ALA A 440 -7.00 2.17 16.16
CA ALA A 440 -8.08 2.78 16.91
C ALA A 440 -8.83 3.82 16.06
N GLY A 441 -10.04 4.18 16.47
CA GLY A 441 -10.81 5.21 15.82
C GLY A 441 -12.18 5.46 16.43
N LEU A 442 -12.85 6.45 15.86
CA LEU A 442 -14.15 6.92 16.29
C LEU A 442 -15.11 7.01 15.08
N GLY A 443 -16.40 6.83 15.34
CA GLY A 443 -17.44 7.00 14.32
C GLY A 443 -18.66 7.70 14.88
N ILE A 444 -19.25 8.60 14.10
CA ILE A 444 -20.50 9.31 14.44
C ILE A 444 -21.51 8.93 13.38
N ASP A 445 -22.65 8.41 13.81
CA ASP A 445 -23.81 8.16 12.96
C ASP A 445 -24.93 9.11 13.36
N ALA A 446 -25.26 10.05 12.49
CA ALA A 446 -26.31 11.02 12.66
C ALA A 446 -27.59 10.64 11.85
N GLY A 447 -27.76 9.36 11.53
CA GLY A 447 -28.88 8.86 10.73
C GLY A 447 -28.64 9.01 9.23
N VAL A 448 -28.79 10.21 8.69
CA VAL A 448 -28.58 10.50 7.25
C VAL A 448 -27.10 10.46 6.87
N VAL A 449 -26.19 10.75 7.80
CA VAL A 449 -24.75 10.79 7.54
C VAL A 449 -23.96 10.08 8.63
N GLU A 450 -22.98 9.31 8.21
CA GLU A 450 -21.98 8.67 9.05
C GLU A 450 -20.62 9.26 8.74
N PHE A 451 -19.85 9.63 9.78
CA PHE A 451 -18.47 10.07 9.68
C PHE A 451 -17.60 9.16 10.51
N ASN A 452 -16.50 8.73 9.94
CA ASN A 452 -15.51 7.90 10.63
C ASN A 452 -14.10 8.51 10.51
N LEU A 453 -13.35 8.38 11.59
CA LEU A 453 -11.93 8.75 11.67
C LEU A 453 -11.17 7.61 12.36
N GLY A 454 -10.05 7.19 11.77
CA GLY A 454 -9.26 6.11 12.32
C GLY A 454 -7.80 6.11 11.92
N THR A 455 -7.06 5.27 12.61
CA THR A 455 -5.66 4.96 12.32
C THR A 455 -5.41 3.47 12.47
N THR A 456 -4.54 2.93 11.62
CA THR A 456 -4.04 1.55 11.74
C THR A 456 -2.82 1.45 12.64
N ASP A 457 -2.25 2.58 13.09
CA ASP A 457 -0.99 2.64 13.84
C ASP A 457 -1.14 3.48 15.12
N PHE A 458 -2.14 3.14 15.93
CA PHE A 458 -2.45 3.87 17.16
C PHE A 458 -1.34 3.76 18.22
N GLN A 459 -0.54 2.69 18.20
CA GLN A 459 0.63 2.55 19.06
C GLN A 459 1.59 3.74 18.94
N ASP A 460 1.66 4.38 17.77
CA ASP A 460 2.55 5.50 17.52
C ASP A 460 2.07 6.81 18.18
N PHE A 461 0.77 6.93 18.45
CA PHE A 461 0.23 8.02 19.29
C PHE A 461 0.52 7.82 20.77
N VAL A 462 0.58 6.56 21.22
CA VAL A 462 0.89 6.22 22.63
C VAL A 462 2.38 6.39 22.92
N ALA A 463 3.23 6.09 21.93
CA ALA A 463 4.68 6.15 22.06
C ALA A 463 5.32 6.91 20.89
N PRO A 464 5.14 8.24 20.80
CA PRO A 464 5.52 9.04 19.63
C PRO A 464 7.02 8.99 19.31
N ASN A 465 7.88 8.81 20.29
CA ASN A 465 9.33 8.69 20.06
C ASN A 465 9.72 7.39 19.33
N SER A 466 8.91 6.35 19.43
CA SER A 466 9.11 5.06 18.74
C SER A 466 8.33 4.95 17.43
N THR A 467 7.64 6.02 17.02
CA THR A 467 6.86 6.08 15.77
C THR A 467 7.70 5.66 14.59
N LYS A 468 7.23 4.66 13.89
CA LYS A 468 7.79 4.16 12.63
C LYS A 468 6.83 4.35 11.46
N TYR A 469 5.53 4.38 11.73
CA TYR A 469 4.47 4.55 10.75
C TYR A 469 3.52 5.66 11.17
N ILE A 470 2.97 6.35 10.21
CA ILE A 470 1.89 7.32 10.41
C ILE A 470 0.75 6.90 9.49
N SER A 471 -0.44 6.78 10.05
CA SER A 471 -1.64 6.50 9.27
C SER A 471 -2.82 7.34 9.74
N VAL A 472 -3.64 7.74 8.79
CA VAL A 472 -4.92 8.40 9.04
C VAL A 472 -5.91 7.97 7.98
N SER A 473 -7.12 7.68 8.40
CA SER A 473 -8.24 7.35 7.53
C SER A 473 -9.44 8.17 7.92
N PHE A 474 -10.09 8.74 6.94
CA PHE A 474 -11.34 9.50 7.09
C PHE A 474 -12.33 9.04 6.03
N ASP A 475 -13.57 8.86 6.43
CA ASP A 475 -14.66 8.59 5.50
C ASP A 475 -15.98 9.24 5.92
N SER A 476 -16.87 9.37 4.93
CA SER A 476 -18.25 9.70 5.11
C SER A 476 -19.14 8.76 4.30
N ARG A 477 -20.30 8.42 4.86
CA ARG A 477 -21.36 7.71 4.15
C ARG A 477 -22.67 8.46 4.34
N TRP A 478 -23.27 8.85 3.23
CA TRP A 478 -24.58 9.50 3.19
C TRP A 478 -25.64 8.46 2.84
N LYS A 479 -26.72 8.41 3.61
CA LYS A 479 -27.74 7.35 3.63
C LYS A 479 -29.11 7.94 3.38
N PHE A 480 -29.87 7.35 2.45
CA PHE A 480 -31.21 7.80 2.09
C PHE A 480 -32.15 6.63 1.87
#